data_14807563a987b5c50d57d130da7d1ab8
#
_entry.id   14807563a987b5c50d57d130da7d1ab8
#
_cell.length_a   1.000
_cell.length_b   1.000
_cell.length_c   1.000
_cell.angle_alpha   90.00
_cell.angle_beta   90.00
_cell.angle_gamma   90.00
#
_symmetry.space_group_name_H-M   'P 1'
#
loop_
_entity.id
_entity.type
_entity.pdbx_description
1 polymer ?
#
loop_
_entity_poly.entity_id
_entity_poly.type
_entity_poly.pdbx_seq_one_letter_code
_entity_poly.pdbx_strand_id
1 'polypeptide(L)'
;MELIVAVYDDWGIGCCGTQPVALSADRKFFREQTRGAMVIVGRKTLADFPGGKPLPNRVNVVLTRGNVDMEGVVVCHSPEEAAELAKTADRAMVIGGGSVYRQMLPLCDTAIITKVHTTTPCDTYFPNLDED
;
A
#
# COMPACT_ATOMS: atom_id res chain seq x y z
N MET A 1 -10.67 8.29 1.42
CA MET A 1 -9.54 7.44 1.00
C MET A 1 -9.22 6.46 2.10
N GLU A 2 -9.08 5.20 1.73
CA GLU A 2 -8.83 4.11 2.67
C GLU A 2 -7.37 3.68 2.62
N LEU A 3 -6.94 2.93 3.63
CA LEU A 3 -5.62 2.32 3.68
C LEU A 3 -5.80 0.84 3.99
N ILE A 4 -5.06 -0.04 3.33
CA ILE A 4 -5.09 -1.48 3.60
C ILE A 4 -3.68 -1.98 3.89
N VAL A 5 -3.52 -2.74 4.95
CA VAL A 5 -2.21 -3.26 5.37
C VAL A 5 -2.37 -4.56 6.15
N ALA A 6 -1.42 -5.47 5.98
CA ALA A 6 -1.24 -6.63 6.85
C ALA A 6 -0.03 -6.38 7.76
N VAL A 7 -0.21 -6.54 9.06
CA VAL A 7 0.85 -6.31 10.05
C VAL A 7 1.06 -7.57 10.89
N TYR A 8 2.30 -7.77 11.33
CA TYR A 8 2.63 -8.81 12.31
C TYR A 8 2.26 -8.36 13.73
N ASP A 9 2.40 -9.23 14.72
CA ASP A 9 2.03 -8.91 16.10
C ASP A 9 2.76 -7.67 16.65
N ASP A 10 3.97 -7.40 16.16
CA ASP A 10 4.75 -6.22 16.54
C ASP A 10 4.56 -5.02 15.59
N TRP A 11 3.56 -5.07 14.73
CA TRP A 11 3.27 -4.06 13.70
C TRP A 11 4.32 -3.98 12.60
N GLY A 12 5.15 -5.03 12.47
CA GLY A 12 6.07 -5.16 11.34
C GLY A 12 5.32 -5.37 10.03
N ILE A 13 5.83 -4.80 8.94
CA ILE A 13 5.22 -4.90 7.61
C ILE A 13 6.18 -5.34 6.53
N GLY A 14 7.48 -5.30 6.76
CA GLY A 14 8.41 -5.74 5.75
C GLY A 14 9.86 -5.74 6.20
N CYS A 15 10.67 -6.45 5.42
CA CYS A 15 12.12 -6.47 5.55
C CYS A 15 12.72 -6.29 4.15
N CYS A 16 13.72 -5.40 4.03
CA CYS A 16 14.48 -5.21 2.78
C CYS A 16 13.60 -4.87 1.58
N GLY A 17 12.51 -4.14 1.83
CA GLY A 17 11.56 -3.72 0.79
C GLY A 17 10.48 -4.73 0.44
N THR A 18 10.50 -5.93 1.06
CA THR A 18 9.51 -6.98 0.78
C THR A 18 8.80 -7.41 2.06
N GLN A 19 7.64 -8.02 1.91
CA GLN A 19 6.91 -8.61 3.01
C GLN A 19 7.48 -10.02 3.28
N PRO A 20 8.04 -10.30 4.49
CA PRO A 20 8.73 -11.56 4.74
C PRO A 20 7.85 -12.81 4.67
N VAL A 21 6.59 -12.68 5.04
CA VAL A 21 5.63 -13.79 4.99
C VAL A 21 4.42 -13.34 4.20
N ALA A 22 4.04 -14.13 3.19
CA ALA A 22 2.87 -13.86 2.38
C ALA A 22 1.91 -15.04 2.51
N LEU A 23 0.80 -14.85 3.21
CA LEU A 23 -0.23 -15.86 3.37
C LEU A 23 -1.21 -15.81 2.22
N SER A 24 -1.62 -16.98 1.71
CA SER A 24 -2.55 -17.06 0.59
C SER A 24 -3.89 -16.38 0.88
N ALA A 25 -4.38 -16.51 2.11
CA ALA A 25 -5.62 -15.87 2.54
C ALA A 25 -5.52 -14.35 2.51
N ASP A 26 -4.37 -13.79 2.93
CA ASP A 26 -4.15 -12.35 2.91
C ASP A 26 -4.07 -11.82 1.48
N ARG A 27 -3.43 -12.56 0.59
CA ARG A 27 -3.37 -12.17 -0.83
C ARG A 27 -4.75 -12.16 -1.47
N LYS A 28 -5.56 -13.15 -1.16
CA LYS A 28 -6.93 -13.24 -1.67
C LYS A 28 -7.77 -12.08 -1.14
N PHE A 29 -7.71 -11.82 0.17
CA PHE A 29 -8.40 -10.71 0.82
C PHE A 29 -7.99 -9.38 0.19
N PHE A 30 -6.68 -9.15 0.02
CA PHE A 30 -6.15 -7.95 -0.60
C PHE A 30 -6.69 -7.76 -2.02
N ARG A 31 -6.68 -8.82 -2.83
CA ARG A 31 -7.19 -8.75 -4.21
C ARG A 31 -8.69 -8.40 -4.24
N GLU A 32 -9.46 -9.01 -3.37
CA GLU A 32 -10.90 -8.75 -3.30
C GLU A 32 -11.20 -7.33 -2.87
N GLN A 33 -10.48 -6.83 -1.86
CA GLN A 33 -10.67 -5.48 -1.35
C GLN A 33 -10.24 -4.39 -2.33
N THR A 34 -9.21 -4.63 -3.12
CA THR A 34 -8.66 -3.63 -4.02
C THR A 34 -9.17 -3.73 -5.45
N ARG A 35 -9.94 -4.75 -5.78
CA ARG A 35 -10.44 -4.96 -7.15
C ARG A 35 -11.29 -3.78 -7.60
N GLY A 36 -10.95 -3.23 -8.77
CA GLY A 36 -11.67 -2.08 -9.32
C GLY A 36 -11.36 -0.75 -8.65
N ALA A 37 -10.52 -0.73 -7.62
CA ALA A 37 -10.17 0.48 -6.91
C ALA A 37 -8.97 1.19 -7.54
N MET A 38 -8.79 2.47 -7.18
CA MET A 38 -7.53 3.17 -7.38
C MET A 38 -6.60 2.77 -6.23
N VAL A 39 -5.40 2.29 -6.56
CA VAL A 39 -4.41 1.92 -5.54
C VAL A 39 -3.25 2.89 -5.57
N ILE A 40 -2.81 3.34 -4.38
CA ILE A 40 -1.71 4.28 -4.22
C ILE A 40 -0.55 3.52 -3.60
N VAL A 41 0.58 3.50 -4.31
CA VAL A 41 1.71 2.63 -3.99
C VAL A 41 3.02 3.37 -4.18
N GLY A 42 4.04 3.02 -3.39
CA GLY A 42 5.39 3.52 -3.58
C GLY A 42 6.14 2.77 -4.68
N ARG A 43 7.17 3.40 -5.23
CA ARG A 43 7.95 2.84 -6.34
C ARG A 43 8.58 1.49 -6.00
N LYS A 44 9.14 1.34 -4.79
CA LYS A 44 9.79 0.09 -4.39
C LYS A 44 8.80 -1.06 -4.29
N THR A 45 7.63 -0.80 -3.73
CA THR A 45 6.58 -1.80 -3.60
C THR A 45 6.03 -2.19 -4.97
N LEU A 46 5.87 -1.22 -5.87
CA LEU A 46 5.46 -1.50 -7.25
C LEU A 46 6.44 -2.44 -7.94
N ALA A 47 7.74 -2.21 -7.78
CA ALA A 47 8.77 -3.06 -8.38
C ALA A 47 8.74 -4.49 -7.84
N ASP A 48 8.18 -4.68 -6.65
CA ASP A 48 8.08 -6.00 -6.00
C ASP A 48 6.80 -6.78 -6.41
N PHE A 49 5.92 -6.17 -7.18
CA PHE A 49 4.74 -6.85 -7.71
C PHE A 49 5.16 -7.91 -8.74
N PRO A 50 4.31 -8.93 -8.99
CA PRO A 50 4.62 -9.97 -9.97
C PRO A 50 5.04 -9.40 -11.32
N GLY A 51 6.26 -9.73 -11.77
CA GLY A 51 6.83 -9.19 -12.99
C GLY A 51 7.16 -7.71 -12.95
N GLY A 52 7.12 -7.05 -11.79
CA GLY A 52 7.34 -5.62 -11.66
C GLY A 52 6.28 -4.79 -12.37
N LYS A 53 5.09 -5.34 -12.58
CA LYS A 53 4.02 -4.72 -13.35
C LYS A 53 2.90 -4.19 -12.46
N PRO A 54 2.13 -3.17 -12.92
CA PRO A 54 0.97 -2.68 -12.19
C PRO A 54 -0.05 -3.80 -11.97
N LEU A 55 -0.83 -3.67 -10.90
CA LEU A 55 -1.90 -4.62 -10.60
C LEU A 55 -3.01 -4.53 -11.67
N PRO A 56 -3.49 -5.66 -12.19
CA PRO A 56 -4.56 -5.65 -13.20
C PRO A 56 -5.90 -5.24 -12.59
N ASN A 57 -6.78 -4.70 -13.43
CA ASN A 57 -8.13 -4.27 -13.07
C ASN A 57 -8.18 -3.22 -11.95
N ARG A 58 -7.13 -2.38 -11.87
CA ARG A 58 -7.03 -1.29 -10.90
C ARG A 58 -6.37 -0.10 -11.58
N VAL A 59 -6.64 1.09 -11.05
CA VAL A 59 -5.87 2.28 -11.44
C VAL A 59 -4.68 2.36 -10.48
N ASN A 60 -3.48 2.25 -11.01
CA ASN A 60 -2.25 2.24 -10.22
C ASN A 60 -1.65 3.63 -10.17
N VAL A 61 -1.62 4.24 -8.98
CA VAL A 61 -1.02 5.55 -8.73
C VAL A 61 0.27 5.33 -7.95
N VAL A 62 1.39 5.80 -8.52
CA VAL A 62 2.71 5.66 -7.88
C VAL A 62 3.09 6.99 -7.25
N LEU A 63 3.30 6.98 -5.94
CA LEU A 63 3.78 8.14 -5.18
C LEU A 63 5.30 8.06 -5.08
N THR A 64 5.99 8.98 -5.74
CA THR A 64 7.45 9.02 -5.76
C THR A 64 7.95 10.44 -6.01
N ARG A 65 9.14 10.76 -5.51
CA ARG A 65 9.79 12.03 -5.80
C ARG A 65 10.50 12.02 -7.15
N GLY A 66 10.83 10.83 -7.66
CA GLY A 66 11.48 10.66 -8.95
C GLY A 66 10.47 10.46 -10.08
N ASN A 67 10.96 9.99 -11.21
CA ASN A 67 10.13 9.65 -12.36
C ASN A 67 10.03 8.13 -12.48
N VAL A 68 8.85 7.68 -12.89
CA VAL A 68 8.62 6.27 -13.24
C VAL A 68 8.12 6.25 -14.67
N ASP A 69 8.89 5.61 -15.55
CA ASP A 69 8.49 5.42 -16.93
C ASP A 69 7.95 3.99 -17.05
N MET A 70 6.66 3.85 -16.79
CA MET A 70 5.98 2.56 -16.83
C MET A 70 4.57 2.78 -17.37
N GLU A 71 4.23 2.00 -18.40
CA GLU A 71 2.89 2.03 -18.95
C GLU A 71 1.87 1.51 -17.94
N GLY A 72 0.72 2.16 -17.89
CA GLY A 72 -0.38 1.74 -17.01
C GLY A 72 -0.34 2.30 -15.60
N VAL A 73 0.59 3.22 -15.31
CA VAL A 73 0.63 3.88 -13.99
C VAL A 73 0.45 5.38 -14.14
N VAL A 74 -0.12 5.99 -13.08
CA VAL A 74 -0.19 7.43 -12.92
C VAL A 74 0.82 7.82 -11.86
N VAL A 75 1.68 8.79 -12.14
CA VAL A 75 2.75 9.21 -11.23
C VAL A 75 2.30 10.46 -10.46
N CYS A 76 2.45 10.42 -9.13
CA CYS A 76 2.24 11.56 -8.23
C CYS A 76 3.52 11.85 -7.47
N HIS A 77 3.77 13.13 -7.17
CA HIS A 77 4.98 13.57 -6.49
C HIS A 77 4.76 14.05 -5.06
N SER A 78 3.50 14.11 -4.61
CA SER A 78 3.19 14.50 -3.24
C SER A 78 1.96 13.76 -2.73
N PRO A 79 1.83 13.60 -1.40
CA PRO A 79 0.63 13.01 -0.82
C PRO A 79 -0.65 13.79 -1.17
N GLU A 80 -0.56 15.11 -1.23
CA GLU A 80 -1.68 15.97 -1.57
C GLU A 80 -2.17 15.73 -3.00
N GLU A 81 -1.25 15.56 -3.94
CA GLU A 81 -1.57 15.23 -5.33
C GLU A 81 -2.28 13.88 -5.42
N ALA A 82 -1.80 12.88 -4.69
CA ALA A 82 -2.44 11.57 -4.63
C ALA A 82 -3.84 11.65 -4.03
N ALA A 83 -4.02 12.45 -2.98
CA ALA A 83 -5.33 12.65 -2.35
C ALA A 83 -6.32 13.31 -3.30
N GLU A 84 -5.87 14.28 -4.11
CA GLU A 84 -6.72 14.91 -5.11
C GLU A 84 -7.15 13.93 -6.20
N LEU A 85 -6.23 13.07 -6.66
CA LEU A 85 -6.58 12.01 -7.60
C LEU A 85 -7.58 11.02 -6.99
N ALA A 86 -7.43 10.69 -5.70
CA ALA A 86 -8.31 9.76 -5.02
C ALA A 86 -9.77 10.20 -5.03
N LYS A 87 -10.03 11.53 -5.05
CA LYS A 87 -11.39 12.08 -5.12
C LYS A 87 -12.08 11.77 -6.45
N THR A 88 -11.34 11.46 -7.49
CA THR A 88 -11.89 11.13 -8.81
C THR A 88 -12.31 9.66 -8.94
N ALA A 89 -11.97 8.83 -7.97
CA ALA A 89 -12.27 7.40 -7.99
C ALA A 89 -13.42 7.09 -7.04
N ASP A 90 -14.21 6.08 -7.37
CA ASP A 90 -15.27 5.60 -6.49
C ASP A 90 -14.67 5.03 -5.20
N ARG A 91 -13.50 4.42 -5.30
CA ARG A 91 -12.79 3.87 -4.16
C ARG A 91 -11.29 4.00 -4.38
N ALA A 92 -10.58 4.52 -3.39
CA ALA A 92 -9.12 4.68 -3.44
C ALA A 92 -8.50 4.08 -2.18
N MET A 93 -7.42 3.32 -2.34
CA MET A 93 -6.76 2.59 -1.26
C MET A 93 -5.26 2.75 -1.31
N VAL A 94 -4.66 3.10 -0.17
CA VAL A 94 -3.21 3.16 0.01
C VAL A 94 -2.72 1.75 0.35
N ILE A 95 -1.80 1.23 -0.44
CA ILE A 95 -1.37 -0.19 -0.32
C ILE A 95 0.10 -0.38 0.05
N GLY A 96 0.85 0.68 0.27
CA GLY A 96 2.20 0.59 0.79
C GLY A 96 3.29 1.21 -0.08
N GLY A 97 4.51 1.08 0.22
CA GLY A 97 5.07 0.54 1.48
C GLY A 97 5.13 1.50 2.64
N GLY A 98 6.07 1.24 3.58
CA GLY A 98 6.12 1.95 4.86
C GLY A 98 6.17 3.46 4.75
N SER A 99 6.99 4.00 3.84
CA SER A 99 7.08 5.45 3.62
C SER A 99 5.75 6.04 3.13
N VAL A 100 5.08 5.35 2.21
CA VAL A 100 3.80 5.79 1.65
C VAL A 100 2.71 5.72 2.72
N TYR A 101 2.69 4.69 3.54
CA TYR A 101 1.75 4.60 4.67
C TYR A 101 1.90 5.79 5.61
N ARG A 102 3.13 6.15 5.98
CA ARG A 102 3.38 7.29 6.89
C ARG A 102 2.92 8.60 6.29
N GLN A 103 3.17 8.82 5.01
CA GLN A 103 2.78 10.05 4.32
C GLN A 103 1.27 10.17 4.12
N MET A 104 0.59 9.05 3.87
CA MET A 104 -0.82 9.05 3.49
C MET A 104 -1.77 8.82 4.67
N LEU A 105 -1.29 8.22 5.77
CA LEU A 105 -2.15 7.89 6.90
C LEU A 105 -2.95 9.09 7.44
N PRO A 106 -2.35 10.29 7.61
CA PRO A 106 -3.12 11.46 8.06
C PRO A 106 -4.23 11.88 7.09
N LEU A 107 -4.16 11.47 5.84
CA LEU A 107 -5.12 11.83 4.80
C LEU A 107 -6.19 10.74 4.62
N CYS A 108 -6.04 9.60 5.29
CA CYS A 108 -7.00 8.51 5.22
C CYS A 108 -8.05 8.63 6.31
N ASP A 109 -9.28 8.26 6.01
CA ASP A 109 -10.38 8.25 6.96
C ASP A 109 -10.65 6.84 7.52
N THR A 110 -10.13 5.80 6.88
CA THR A 110 -10.37 4.41 7.25
C THR A 110 -9.11 3.59 7.02
N ALA A 111 -8.77 2.73 7.98
CA ALA A 111 -7.67 1.77 7.83
C ALA A 111 -8.22 0.34 7.96
N ILE A 112 -7.95 -0.48 6.95
CA ILE A 112 -8.29 -1.91 6.97
C ILE A 112 -7.03 -2.66 7.34
N ILE A 113 -6.97 -3.18 8.56
CA ILE A 113 -5.76 -3.79 9.11
C ILE A 113 -6.00 -5.28 9.33
N THR A 114 -5.15 -6.11 8.72
CA THR A 114 -5.12 -7.54 8.99
C THR A 114 -3.93 -7.82 9.90
N LYS A 115 -4.19 -8.40 11.06
CA LYS A 115 -3.14 -8.83 11.99
C LYS A 115 -2.77 -10.27 11.72
N VAL A 116 -1.51 -10.50 11.40
CA VAL A 116 -0.94 -11.84 11.21
C VAL A 116 -0.33 -12.26 12.55
N HIS A 117 -0.90 -13.28 13.17
CA HIS A 117 -0.53 -13.70 14.53
C HIS A 117 0.80 -14.47 14.55
N THR A 118 1.88 -13.76 14.21
CA THR A 118 3.25 -14.24 14.29
C THR A 118 4.17 -13.03 14.29
N THR A 119 5.42 -13.23 14.63
CA THR A 119 6.46 -12.22 14.46
C THR A 119 7.54 -12.78 13.55
N THR A 120 8.12 -11.88 12.76
CA THR A 120 9.24 -12.19 11.89
C THR A 120 10.14 -10.96 11.84
N PRO A 121 11.46 -11.14 11.64
CA PRO A 121 12.33 -9.97 11.57
C PRO A 121 11.87 -8.97 10.51
N CYS A 122 11.66 -7.73 10.92
CA CYS A 122 11.25 -6.65 10.05
C CYS A 122 12.17 -5.46 10.23
N ASP A 123 12.38 -4.70 9.16
CA ASP A 123 13.07 -3.42 9.21
C ASP A 123 12.09 -2.25 9.01
N THR A 124 10.84 -2.55 8.68
CA THR A 124 9.79 -1.56 8.46
C THR A 124 8.57 -1.90 9.30
N TYR A 125 8.04 -0.89 9.98
CA TYR A 125 6.90 -1.05 10.89
C TYR A 125 5.80 -0.06 10.55
N PHE A 126 4.55 -0.49 10.73
CA PHE A 126 3.39 0.37 10.67
C PHE A 126 3.13 0.96 12.05
N PRO A 127 2.68 2.23 12.16
CA PRO A 127 2.34 2.81 13.45
C PRO A 127 1.33 1.94 14.21
N ASN A 128 1.59 1.72 15.50
CA ASN A 128 0.68 0.93 16.34
C ASN A 128 -0.57 1.74 16.63
N LEU A 129 -1.65 1.47 15.91
CA LEU A 129 -2.91 2.20 16.05
C LEU A 129 -3.67 1.83 17.33
N ASP A 130 -3.31 0.72 17.99
CA ASP A 130 -3.92 0.35 19.26
C ASP A 130 -3.46 1.23 20.41
N GLU A 131 -2.34 1.95 20.25
CA GLU A 131 -1.80 2.87 21.25
C GLU A 131 -2.33 4.30 21.14
N ASP A 132 -3.02 4.63 20.08
CA ASP A 132 -3.52 6.00 19.82
C ASP A 132 -4.98 6.17 20.28
#